data_443a0aa994463bcb47808556ca05e339
#
_entry.id   443a0aa994463bcb47808556ca05e339
#
_cell.length_a   1.000
_cell.length_b   1.000
_cell.length_c   1.000
_cell.angle_alpha   90.00
_cell.angle_beta   90.00
_cell.angle_gamma   90.00
#
_symmetry.space_group_name_H-M   'P 1'
#
loop_
_entity.id
_entity.type
_entity.pdbx_description
1 polymer ?
#
loop_
_entity_poly.entity_id
_entity_poly.type
_entity_poly.pdbx_seq_one_letter_code
_entity_poly.pdbx_strand_id
1 'polypeptide(L)'
;MDTGVKISIIVAVAENGVIGKGDGLPWYLSDDLKRFKKLTLGHTVIVGRKTHESIVKRLGHPLPDRRTIVVTRQKDYRADRYEIAHSLEEALKIAPAGEEVFVIGGAEIYEAFLPLARKIYRTYVMTDAEGDTIFPSGYHFWEWEVSEHLFHPKDEKHEYAFYWDVLVRKEKLKMESFVVLEHARHDDQLSIMKKIQKEGYCPFCSENTIKAVLMPVIKDGKYWHIRENRWPYNNTRVHLLLIHQHHTEELSDLEPGAWQELGELLKWLEEKYKVRGGAFGMRFGDPRTNGATVNHLHVQFIVANIIDRNDPNYQPVRFRVG
;
A
#
# COMPACT_ATOMS: atom_id res chain seq x y z
N MET A 1 -0.17 -10.84 11.83
CA MET A 1 -0.96 -11.93 12.45
C MET A 1 -2.04 -12.33 11.45
N ASP A 2 -2.00 -13.53 10.93
CA ASP A 2 -3.10 -14.04 10.11
C ASP A 2 -4.21 -14.54 11.06
N THR A 3 -5.25 -13.73 11.22
CA THR A 3 -6.40 -14.07 12.08
C THR A 3 -7.39 -15.01 11.40
N GLY A 4 -7.17 -15.35 10.13
CA GLY A 4 -8.12 -16.12 9.31
C GLY A 4 -9.44 -15.38 9.01
N VAL A 5 -9.62 -14.14 9.46
CA VAL A 5 -10.83 -13.33 9.22
C VAL A 5 -10.74 -12.70 7.82
N LYS A 6 -11.80 -12.83 7.03
CA LYS A 6 -11.89 -12.23 5.70
C LYS A 6 -12.55 -10.86 5.80
N ILE A 7 -11.77 -9.80 5.83
CA ILE A 7 -12.28 -8.42 5.94
C ILE A 7 -12.72 -7.91 4.57
N SER A 8 -13.96 -7.40 4.50
CA SER A 8 -14.52 -6.68 3.37
C SER A 8 -15.04 -5.32 3.82
N ILE A 9 -14.72 -4.28 3.07
CA ILE A 9 -15.26 -2.93 3.29
C ILE A 9 -16.51 -2.76 2.42
N ILE A 10 -17.56 -2.14 2.95
CA ILE A 10 -18.69 -1.70 2.16
C ILE A 10 -18.91 -0.21 2.40
N VAL A 11 -18.92 0.58 1.32
CA VAL A 11 -18.93 2.04 1.39
C VAL A 11 -19.58 2.66 0.16
N ALA A 12 -20.35 3.71 0.35
CA ALA A 12 -20.75 4.65 -0.70
C ALA A 12 -19.89 5.91 -0.60
N VAL A 13 -19.29 6.35 -1.72
CA VAL A 13 -18.34 7.46 -1.77
C VAL A 13 -18.62 8.34 -2.99
N ALA A 14 -18.69 9.66 -2.78
CA ALA A 14 -18.81 10.65 -3.84
C ALA A 14 -17.50 10.86 -4.60
N GLU A 15 -17.55 11.53 -5.76
CA GLU A 15 -16.37 11.86 -6.59
C GLU A 15 -15.30 12.62 -5.79
N ASN A 16 -15.70 13.53 -4.91
CA ASN A 16 -14.82 14.29 -4.03
C ASN A 16 -14.43 13.54 -2.74
N GLY A 17 -14.72 12.24 -2.63
CA GLY A 17 -14.34 11.40 -1.50
C GLY A 17 -15.25 11.48 -0.27
N VAL A 18 -16.32 12.28 -0.30
CA VAL A 18 -17.28 12.40 0.79
C VAL A 18 -18.04 11.09 0.99
N ILE A 19 -18.20 10.68 2.25
CA ILE A 19 -18.94 9.48 2.66
C ILE A 19 -19.99 9.75 3.72
N GLY A 20 -20.07 10.98 4.25
CA GLY A 20 -21.01 11.35 5.31
C GLY A 20 -21.18 12.85 5.47
N LYS A 21 -22.36 13.26 6.01
CA LYS A 21 -22.70 14.62 6.38
C LYS A 21 -23.43 14.59 7.71
N GLY A 22 -22.80 15.11 8.77
CA GLY A 22 -23.33 15.04 10.13
C GLY A 22 -23.59 13.58 10.56
N ASP A 23 -24.83 13.31 11.00
CA ASP A 23 -25.25 11.96 11.42
C ASP A 23 -25.74 11.08 10.25
N GLY A 24 -25.53 11.45 8.98
CA GLY A 24 -26.15 10.74 7.87
C GLY A 24 -25.29 10.62 6.60
N LEU A 25 -25.95 10.15 5.55
CA LEU A 25 -25.40 10.14 4.20
C LEU A 25 -25.88 11.40 3.46
N PRO A 26 -25.06 12.03 2.61
CA PRO A 26 -25.44 13.23 1.86
C PRO A 26 -26.36 12.94 0.65
N TRP A 27 -26.81 11.71 0.49
CA TRP A 27 -27.72 11.25 -0.58
C TRP A 27 -28.67 10.18 -0.08
N TYR A 28 -29.70 9.93 -0.90
CA TYR A 28 -30.60 8.80 -0.74
C TYR A 28 -30.60 7.94 -2.00
N LEU A 29 -30.10 6.73 -1.92
CA LEU A 29 -30.02 5.76 -3.00
C LEU A 29 -30.70 4.45 -2.53
N SER A 30 -31.98 4.28 -2.88
CA SER A 30 -32.80 3.19 -2.35
C SER A 30 -32.25 1.79 -2.69
N ASP A 31 -31.73 1.61 -3.92
CA ASP A 31 -31.23 0.32 -4.36
C ASP A 31 -29.85 0.02 -3.79
N ASP A 32 -29.07 1.06 -3.49
CA ASP A 32 -27.82 0.89 -2.75
C ASP A 32 -28.07 0.41 -1.31
N LEU A 33 -29.06 0.95 -0.63
CA LEU A 33 -29.48 0.47 0.68
C LEU A 33 -29.98 -0.99 0.64
N LYS A 34 -30.67 -1.39 -0.42
CA LYS A 34 -31.07 -2.80 -0.64
C LYS A 34 -29.85 -3.69 -0.88
N ARG A 35 -28.89 -3.22 -1.68
CA ARG A 35 -27.62 -3.93 -1.91
C ARG A 35 -26.84 -4.10 -0.62
N PHE A 36 -26.69 -3.03 0.16
CA PHE A 36 -26.07 -3.07 1.49
C PHE A 36 -26.75 -4.12 2.38
N LYS A 37 -28.07 -4.10 2.44
CA LYS A 37 -28.84 -5.10 3.21
C LYS A 37 -28.54 -6.53 2.71
N LYS A 38 -28.60 -6.76 1.40
CA LYS A 38 -28.40 -8.08 0.79
C LYS A 38 -26.99 -8.63 1.06
N LEU A 39 -25.95 -7.79 0.94
CA LEU A 39 -24.56 -8.20 1.13
C LEU A 39 -24.23 -8.48 2.60
N THR A 40 -24.80 -7.73 3.54
CA THR A 40 -24.43 -7.83 4.95
C THR A 40 -25.35 -8.73 5.78
N LEU A 41 -26.50 -9.18 5.22
CA LEU A 41 -27.46 -10.02 5.93
C LEU A 41 -26.85 -11.37 6.32
N GLY A 42 -27.01 -11.77 7.58
CA GLY A 42 -26.44 -13.00 8.11
C GLY A 42 -24.95 -12.94 8.44
N HIS A 43 -24.30 -11.81 8.14
CA HIS A 43 -22.87 -11.65 8.38
C HIS A 43 -22.56 -10.83 9.65
N THR A 44 -21.33 -10.92 10.09
CA THR A 44 -20.78 -10.04 11.12
C THR A 44 -20.42 -8.67 10.49
N VAL A 45 -20.85 -7.59 11.16
CA VAL A 45 -20.50 -6.21 10.77
C VAL A 45 -19.67 -5.55 11.86
N ILE A 46 -18.61 -4.83 11.45
CA ILE A 46 -17.78 -4.01 12.31
C ILE A 46 -18.09 -2.53 12.02
N VAL A 47 -18.38 -1.77 13.07
CA VAL A 47 -18.81 -0.39 12.96
C VAL A 47 -18.25 0.48 14.08
N GLY A 48 -17.89 1.70 13.78
CA GLY A 48 -17.50 2.68 14.80
C GLY A 48 -18.72 3.17 15.61
N ARG A 49 -18.50 3.49 16.89
CA ARG A 49 -19.55 3.91 17.82
C ARG A 49 -20.47 5.01 17.24
N LYS A 50 -19.92 6.10 16.74
CA LYS A 50 -20.72 7.22 16.19
C LYS A 50 -21.63 6.78 15.04
N THR A 51 -21.10 5.99 14.12
CA THR A 51 -21.86 5.45 12.98
C THR A 51 -22.94 4.48 13.47
N HIS A 52 -22.64 3.64 14.46
CA HIS A 52 -23.60 2.75 15.08
C HIS A 52 -24.76 3.53 15.71
N GLU A 53 -24.47 4.55 16.53
CA GLU A 53 -25.48 5.42 17.17
C GLU A 53 -26.35 6.11 16.13
N SER A 54 -25.76 6.62 15.05
CA SER A 54 -26.48 7.24 13.92
C SER A 54 -27.44 6.24 13.24
N ILE A 55 -26.99 5.01 12.98
CA ILE A 55 -27.81 3.96 12.38
C ILE A 55 -29.01 3.63 13.29
N VAL A 56 -28.76 3.40 14.58
CA VAL A 56 -29.82 3.08 15.56
C VAL A 56 -30.79 4.24 15.70
N LYS A 57 -30.31 5.48 15.78
CA LYS A 57 -31.15 6.69 15.84
C LYS A 57 -32.09 6.81 14.61
N ARG A 58 -31.59 6.51 13.42
CA ARG A 58 -32.34 6.61 12.16
C ARG A 58 -33.33 5.47 11.98
N LEU A 59 -32.97 4.25 12.34
CA LEU A 59 -33.82 3.07 12.16
C LEU A 59 -34.75 2.82 13.33
N GLY A 60 -34.48 3.36 14.52
CA GLY A 60 -35.16 3.02 15.77
C GLY A 60 -34.80 1.66 16.36
N HIS A 61 -33.94 0.91 15.69
CA HIS A 61 -33.49 -0.42 16.10
C HIS A 61 -32.11 -0.78 15.48
N PRO A 62 -31.45 -1.82 15.98
CA PRO A 62 -30.25 -2.38 15.37
C PRO A 62 -30.45 -2.82 13.92
N LEU A 63 -29.34 -3.03 13.22
CA LEU A 63 -29.38 -3.74 11.93
C LEU A 63 -29.88 -5.17 12.16
N PRO A 64 -31.05 -5.57 11.67
CA PRO A 64 -31.61 -6.90 11.92
C PRO A 64 -30.77 -7.98 11.22
N ASP A 65 -30.74 -9.17 11.82
CA ASP A 65 -30.09 -10.37 11.28
C ASP A 65 -28.58 -10.20 10.97
N ARG A 66 -27.89 -9.39 11.78
CA ARG A 66 -26.43 -9.17 11.72
C ARG A 66 -25.84 -9.20 13.11
N ARG A 67 -24.73 -9.92 13.25
CA ARG A 67 -23.88 -9.81 14.42
C ARG A 67 -23.08 -8.50 14.32
N THR A 68 -23.18 -7.64 15.33
CA THR A 68 -22.56 -6.31 15.27
C THR A 68 -21.48 -6.16 16.32
N ILE A 69 -20.27 -5.81 15.88
CA ILE A 69 -19.11 -5.44 16.71
C ILE A 69 -18.95 -3.94 16.63
N VAL A 70 -19.11 -3.25 17.77
CA VAL A 70 -18.95 -1.78 17.85
C VAL A 70 -17.55 -1.46 18.35
N VAL A 71 -16.77 -0.71 17.55
CA VAL A 71 -15.43 -0.29 17.92
C VAL A 71 -15.46 1.10 18.54
N THR A 72 -14.90 1.24 19.76
CA THR A 72 -14.85 2.51 20.48
C THR A 72 -13.66 2.58 21.44
N ARG A 73 -13.07 3.78 21.57
CA ARG A 73 -12.05 4.08 22.60
C ARG A 73 -12.62 4.32 24.00
N GLN A 74 -13.94 4.50 24.11
CA GLN A 74 -14.61 4.72 25.41
C GLN A 74 -14.72 3.40 26.16
N LYS A 75 -14.01 3.26 27.30
CA LYS A 75 -13.95 2.02 28.07
C LYS A 75 -15.24 1.67 28.82
N ASP A 76 -16.05 2.66 29.10
CA ASP A 76 -17.32 2.56 29.81
C ASP A 76 -18.53 2.47 28.87
N TYR A 77 -18.32 2.53 27.55
CA TYR A 77 -19.39 2.37 26.58
C TYR A 77 -20.04 0.98 26.69
N ARG A 78 -21.34 0.98 26.77
CA ARG A 78 -22.18 -0.23 26.81
C ARG A 78 -23.29 -0.08 25.78
N ALA A 79 -23.56 -1.14 25.08
CA ALA A 79 -24.69 -1.21 24.15
C ALA A 79 -25.26 -2.63 24.24
N ASP A 80 -26.50 -2.76 24.74
CA ASP A 80 -27.15 -4.06 24.83
C ASP A 80 -27.27 -4.72 23.46
N ARG A 81 -27.03 -6.02 23.39
CA ARG A 81 -27.08 -6.85 22.19
C ARG A 81 -25.94 -6.65 21.18
N TYR A 82 -24.85 -5.96 21.54
CA TYR A 82 -23.68 -5.78 20.70
C TYR A 82 -22.43 -6.21 21.41
N GLU A 83 -21.46 -6.61 20.63
CA GLU A 83 -20.10 -6.85 21.12
C GLU A 83 -19.28 -5.56 21.00
N ILE A 84 -18.57 -5.22 22.06
CA ILE A 84 -17.78 -4.01 22.12
C ILE A 84 -16.31 -4.39 21.99
N ALA A 85 -15.60 -3.71 21.11
CA ALA A 85 -14.14 -3.79 20.97
C ALA A 85 -13.53 -2.41 21.22
N HIS A 86 -12.42 -2.36 21.95
CA HIS A 86 -11.72 -1.11 22.25
C HIS A 86 -10.51 -0.87 21.37
N SER A 87 -10.19 -1.82 20.50
CA SER A 87 -9.14 -1.71 19.49
C SER A 87 -9.46 -2.55 18.24
N LEU A 88 -8.65 -2.34 17.17
CA LEU A 88 -8.68 -3.17 15.97
C LEU A 88 -8.41 -4.64 16.29
N GLU A 89 -7.38 -4.90 17.11
CA GLU A 89 -6.95 -6.25 17.48
C GLU A 89 -8.03 -6.98 18.28
N GLU A 90 -8.74 -6.27 19.14
CA GLU A 90 -9.86 -6.84 19.89
C GLU A 90 -11.03 -7.16 18.98
N ALA A 91 -11.37 -6.26 18.04
CA ALA A 91 -12.41 -6.51 17.04
C ALA A 91 -12.10 -7.75 16.18
N LEU A 92 -10.84 -7.93 15.77
CA LEU A 92 -10.39 -9.08 14.99
C LEU A 92 -10.42 -10.39 15.80
N LYS A 93 -10.19 -10.34 17.12
CA LYS A 93 -10.32 -11.54 18.00
C LYS A 93 -11.75 -11.97 18.21
N ILE A 94 -12.69 -11.00 18.23
CA ILE A 94 -14.13 -11.24 18.39
C ILE A 94 -14.74 -11.75 17.08
N ALA A 95 -14.22 -11.28 15.93
CA ALA A 95 -14.72 -11.61 14.62
C ALA A 95 -14.53 -13.12 14.29
N PRO A 96 -15.50 -13.76 13.63
CA PRO A 96 -15.42 -15.18 13.31
C PRO A 96 -14.34 -15.46 12.26
N ALA A 97 -13.47 -16.43 12.54
CA ALA A 97 -12.47 -16.88 11.58
C ALA A 97 -13.13 -17.67 10.43
N GLY A 98 -12.60 -17.47 9.21
CA GLY A 98 -13.07 -18.17 8.01
C GLY A 98 -14.27 -17.53 7.32
N GLU A 99 -15.02 -16.66 8.00
CA GLU A 99 -16.18 -15.93 7.46
C GLU A 99 -15.80 -14.57 6.86
N GLU A 100 -16.67 -14.06 5.98
CA GLU A 100 -16.57 -12.67 5.48
C GLU A 100 -17.19 -11.73 6.51
N VAL A 101 -16.41 -10.75 6.96
CA VAL A 101 -16.79 -9.74 7.95
C VAL A 101 -16.80 -8.37 7.28
N PHE A 102 -17.91 -7.65 7.38
CA PHE A 102 -18.10 -6.38 6.72
C PHE A 102 -17.77 -5.21 7.64
N VAL A 103 -16.84 -4.37 7.21
CA VAL A 103 -16.56 -3.07 7.85
C VAL A 103 -17.46 -2.03 7.20
N ILE A 104 -18.36 -1.41 8.00
CA ILE A 104 -19.41 -0.51 7.53
C ILE A 104 -19.22 0.96 7.96
N GLY A 105 -18.05 1.28 8.48
CA GLY A 105 -17.65 2.67 8.79
C GLY A 105 -17.62 3.02 10.27
N GLY A 106 -17.37 4.33 10.66
CA GLY A 106 -17.05 5.47 9.76
C GLY A 106 -15.57 5.55 9.35
N ALA A 107 -15.16 6.75 8.99
CA ALA A 107 -13.85 7.00 8.38
C ALA A 107 -12.67 6.42 9.17
N GLU A 108 -12.58 6.65 10.48
CA GLU A 108 -11.53 6.10 11.34
C GLU A 108 -11.49 4.56 11.31
N ILE A 109 -12.67 3.92 11.20
CA ILE A 109 -12.76 2.46 11.14
C ILE A 109 -12.36 1.96 9.74
N TYR A 110 -12.77 2.65 8.69
CA TYR A 110 -12.28 2.34 7.34
C TYR A 110 -10.76 2.46 7.26
N GLU A 111 -10.17 3.55 7.78
CA GLU A 111 -8.72 3.75 7.81
C GLU A 111 -8.00 2.61 8.52
N ALA A 112 -8.49 2.20 9.69
CA ALA A 112 -7.90 1.14 10.48
C ALA A 112 -7.97 -0.23 9.79
N PHE A 113 -9.09 -0.54 9.11
CA PHE A 113 -9.30 -1.85 8.48
C PHE A 113 -8.88 -1.93 7.01
N LEU A 114 -8.68 -0.80 6.35
CA LEU A 114 -8.29 -0.76 4.94
C LEU A 114 -7.03 -1.59 4.61
N PRO A 115 -5.95 -1.57 5.42
CA PRO A 115 -4.77 -2.42 5.17
C PRO A 115 -5.05 -3.93 5.21
N LEU A 116 -6.09 -4.35 5.93
CA LEU A 116 -6.47 -5.75 6.13
C LEU A 116 -7.56 -6.22 5.16
N ALA A 117 -8.23 -5.29 4.50
CA ALA A 117 -9.36 -5.60 3.62
C ALA A 117 -8.90 -6.36 2.38
N ARG A 118 -9.62 -7.44 2.06
CA ARG A 118 -9.43 -8.24 0.84
C ARG A 118 -10.37 -7.81 -0.29
N LYS A 119 -11.53 -7.21 0.07
CA LYS A 119 -12.52 -6.69 -0.88
C LYS A 119 -13.06 -5.34 -0.44
N ILE A 120 -13.46 -4.53 -1.41
CA ILE A 120 -14.22 -3.33 -1.19
C ILE A 120 -15.45 -3.38 -2.10
N TYR A 121 -16.63 -3.41 -1.51
CA TYR A 121 -17.90 -3.18 -2.17
C TYR A 121 -18.16 -1.69 -2.17
N ARG A 122 -17.80 -1.03 -3.26
CA ARG A 122 -17.89 0.42 -3.40
C ARG A 122 -19.13 0.79 -4.20
N THR A 123 -19.88 1.76 -3.71
CA THR A 123 -20.84 2.52 -4.50
C THR A 123 -20.20 3.88 -4.79
N TYR A 124 -19.79 4.09 -6.05
CA TYR A 124 -19.21 5.35 -6.50
C TYR A 124 -20.31 6.26 -7.00
N VAL A 125 -20.64 7.29 -6.23
CA VAL A 125 -21.74 8.23 -6.49
C VAL A 125 -21.21 9.38 -7.34
N MET A 126 -21.79 9.57 -8.52
CA MET A 126 -21.36 10.56 -9.51
C MET A 126 -21.86 11.96 -9.14
N THR A 127 -21.26 12.52 -8.11
CA THR A 127 -21.53 13.88 -7.63
C THR A 127 -20.38 14.37 -6.73
N ASP A 128 -20.18 15.67 -6.70
CA ASP A 128 -19.46 16.35 -5.63
C ASP A 128 -20.44 16.62 -4.50
N ALA A 129 -20.34 15.88 -3.41
CA ALA A 129 -21.24 15.98 -2.29
C ALA A 129 -20.71 16.95 -1.23
N GLU A 130 -21.62 17.72 -0.63
CA GLU A 130 -21.30 18.42 0.61
C GLU A 130 -21.27 17.45 1.78
N GLY A 131 -20.20 17.45 2.57
CA GLY A 131 -20.06 16.59 3.74
C GLY A 131 -18.83 16.92 4.57
N ASP A 132 -18.80 16.32 5.74
CA ASP A 132 -17.73 16.53 6.75
C ASP A 132 -16.88 15.28 6.98
N THR A 133 -17.27 14.17 6.38
CA THR A 133 -16.61 12.88 6.55
C THR A 133 -16.13 12.38 5.20
N ILE A 134 -14.81 12.15 5.09
CA ILE A 134 -14.13 11.74 3.86
C ILE A 134 -13.62 10.30 3.99
N PHE A 135 -13.67 9.54 2.91
CA PHE A 135 -13.05 8.22 2.85
C PHE A 135 -11.52 8.35 2.94
N PRO A 136 -10.81 7.46 3.65
CA PRO A 136 -9.37 7.57 3.86
C PRO A 136 -8.56 7.69 2.57
N SER A 137 -7.63 8.65 2.53
CA SER A 137 -6.75 8.90 1.38
C SER A 137 -5.69 7.80 1.15
N GLY A 138 -5.47 6.93 2.13
CA GLY A 138 -4.55 5.76 2.02
C GLY A 138 -5.06 4.64 1.11
N TYR A 139 -6.16 4.86 0.41
CA TYR A 139 -6.68 3.97 -0.60
C TYR A 139 -5.91 4.14 -1.91
N HIS A 140 -5.02 3.19 -2.19
CA HIS A 140 -4.25 3.19 -3.44
C HIS A 140 -4.94 2.32 -4.48
N PHE A 141 -5.52 2.96 -5.51
CA PHE A 141 -6.28 2.29 -6.57
C PHE A 141 -5.50 1.14 -7.26
N TRP A 142 -4.20 1.28 -7.42
CA TRP A 142 -3.36 0.25 -8.06
C TRP A 142 -3.20 -1.04 -7.26
N GLU A 143 -3.50 -1.04 -5.96
CA GLU A 143 -3.52 -2.25 -5.11
C GLU A 143 -4.75 -3.12 -5.35
N TRP A 144 -5.70 -2.63 -6.11
CA TRP A 144 -7.00 -3.25 -6.30
C TRP A 144 -7.26 -3.58 -7.76
N GLU A 145 -7.94 -4.70 -7.99
CA GLU A 145 -8.50 -5.08 -9.28
C GLU A 145 -10.02 -4.91 -9.23
N VAL A 146 -10.57 -4.29 -10.26
CA VAL A 146 -12.03 -4.15 -10.40
C VAL A 146 -12.57 -5.46 -10.96
N SER A 147 -13.23 -6.26 -10.12
CA SER A 147 -13.83 -7.53 -10.52
C SER A 147 -15.27 -7.38 -11.04
N GLU A 148 -15.97 -6.36 -10.56
CA GLU A 148 -17.32 -6.01 -11.02
C GLU A 148 -17.44 -4.50 -11.15
N HIS A 149 -18.15 -4.04 -12.20
CA HIS A 149 -18.39 -2.61 -12.46
C HIS A 149 -19.75 -2.47 -13.13
N LEU A 150 -20.76 -2.05 -12.37
CA LEU A 150 -22.14 -1.97 -12.84
C LEU A 150 -22.65 -0.54 -12.73
N PHE A 151 -23.07 0.03 -13.85
CA PHE A 151 -23.63 1.38 -13.91
C PHE A 151 -25.10 1.39 -13.55
N HIS A 152 -25.50 2.34 -12.72
CA HIS A 152 -26.89 2.66 -12.39
C HIS A 152 -27.16 4.12 -12.78
N PRO A 153 -28.07 4.40 -13.72
CA PRO A 153 -28.40 5.76 -14.09
C PRO A 153 -29.17 6.46 -12.98
N LYS A 154 -29.12 7.80 -12.96
CA LYS A 154 -30.06 8.62 -12.18
C LYS A 154 -31.49 8.34 -12.66
N ASP A 155 -32.41 8.19 -11.73
CA ASP A 155 -33.84 7.98 -11.98
C ASP A 155 -34.70 8.65 -10.91
N GLU A 156 -36.01 8.37 -10.92
CA GLU A 156 -36.96 8.96 -9.96
C GLU A 156 -36.71 8.55 -8.50
N LYS A 157 -35.97 7.45 -8.26
CA LYS A 157 -35.67 6.89 -6.93
C LYS A 157 -34.25 7.20 -6.48
N HIS A 158 -33.40 7.72 -7.38
CA HIS A 158 -32.00 7.95 -7.13
C HIS A 158 -31.60 9.35 -7.61
N GLU A 159 -31.18 10.18 -6.67
CA GLU A 159 -30.82 11.59 -6.94
C GLU A 159 -29.62 11.70 -7.88
N TYR A 160 -28.74 10.70 -7.88
CA TYR A 160 -27.50 10.66 -8.63
C TYR A 160 -27.35 9.33 -9.37
N ALA A 161 -26.63 9.35 -10.49
CA ALA A 161 -26.10 8.14 -11.09
C ALA A 161 -24.94 7.60 -10.24
N PHE A 162 -24.70 6.31 -10.28
CA PHE A 162 -23.62 5.68 -9.53
C PHE A 162 -23.14 4.39 -10.18
N TYR A 163 -21.97 3.95 -9.78
CA TYR A 163 -21.45 2.63 -10.11
C TYR A 163 -21.42 1.76 -8.86
N TRP A 164 -21.75 0.51 -9.01
CA TRP A 164 -21.41 -0.52 -8.06
C TRP A 164 -20.14 -1.23 -8.51
N ASP A 165 -19.09 -1.11 -7.71
CA ASP A 165 -17.84 -1.78 -7.93
C ASP A 165 -17.63 -2.86 -6.88
N VAL A 166 -16.99 -3.95 -7.30
CA VAL A 166 -16.32 -4.89 -6.40
C VAL A 166 -14.83 -4.83 -6.70
N LEU A 167 -14.09 -4.33 -5.73
CA LEU A 167 -12.65 -4.22 -5.81
C LEU A 167 -12.05 -5.37 -5.01
N VAL A 168 -11.20 -6.15 -5.62
CA VAL A 168 -10.48 -7.25 -4.95
C VAL A 168 -9.03 -6.82 -4.80
N ARG A 169 -8.49 -6.95 -3.58
CA ARG A 169 -7.07 -6.64 -3.36
C ARG A 169 -6.22 -7.59 -4.19
N LYS A 170 -5.36 -7.01 -5.00
CA LYS A 170 -4.34 -7.78 -5.71
C LYS A 170 -3.50 -8.51 -4.68
N GLU A 171 -3.38 -9.81 -4.82
CA GLU A 171 -2.45 -10.54 -3.98
C GLU A 171 -1.07 -9.92 -4.21
N LYS A 172 -0.46 -9.39 -3.14
CA LYS A 172 0.97 -9.12 -3.18
C LYS A 172 1.58 -10.49 -3.49
N LEU A 173 2.07 -10.66 -4.72
CA LEU A 173 2.81 -11.85 -5.08
C LEU A 173 3.94 -11.95 -4.06
N LYS A 174 3.80 -12.84 -3.07
CA LYS A 174 4.90 -13.15 -2.17
C LYS A 174 6.05 -13.56 -3.06
N MET A 175 7.06 -12.72 -3.13
CA MET A 175 8.29 -13.10 -3.80
C MET A 175 8.82 -14.33 -3.06
N GLU A 176 8.91 -15.44 -3.75
CA GLU A 176 9.54 -16.66 -3.22
C GLU A 176 11.03 -16.44 -2.94
N SER A 177 11.57 -15.33 -3.42
CA SER A 177 12.98 -14.97 -3.32
C SER A 177 13.19 -13.46 -3.23
N PHE A 178 14.16 -13.03 -2.44
CA PHE A 178 14.63 -11.64 -2.38
C PHE A 178 15.41 -11.19 -3.62
N VAL A 179 15.64 -12.08 -4.58
CA VAL A 179 16.40 -11.80 -5.79
C VAL A 179 15.72 -12.38 -7.03
N VAL A 180 15.88 -11.70 -8.17
CA VAL A 180 15.39 -12.12 -9.49
C VAL A 180 16.58 -12.54 -10.35
N LEU A 181 16.74 -13.84 -10.52
CA LEU A 181 17.93 -14.43 -11.18
C LEU A 181 18.11 -13.98 -12.63
N GLU A 182 16.99 -13.80 -13.36
CA GLU A 182 16.95 -13.38 -14.75
C GLU A 182 17.52 -11.97 -14.96
N HIS A 183 17.61 -11.18 -13.90
CA HIS A 183 18.18 -9.83 -13.94
C HIS A 183 19.70 -9.78 -13.63
N ALA A 184 20.32 -10.93 -13.38
CA ALA A 184 21.76 -11.00 -13.23
C ALA A 184 22.46 -10.63 -14.55
N ARG A 185 23.53 -9.84 -14.45
CA ARG A 185 24.30 -9.34 -15.60
C ARG A 185 25.68 -9.96 -15.73
N HIS A 186 26.12 -10.64 -14.68
CA HIS A 186 27.43 -11.27 -14.57
C HIS A 186 27.31 -12.65 -13.94
N ASP A 187 28.16 -13.60 -14.34
CA ASP A 187 28.10 -14.99 -13.85
C ASP A 187 28.38 -15.10 -12.34
N ASP A 188 29.28 -14.29 -11.82
CA ASP A 188 29.58 -14.24 -10.39
C ASP A 188 28.39 -13.62 -9.61
N GLN A 189 27.70 -12.64 -10.17
CA GLN A 189 26.45 -12.08 -9.63
C GLN A 189 25.39 -13.17 -9.56
N LEU A 190 25.17 -13.89 -10.66
CA LEU A 190 24.18 -14.97 -10.73
C LEU A 190 24.48 -16.07 -9.69
N SER A 191 25.75 -16.43 -9.50
CA SER A 191 26.18 -17.42 -8.52
C SER A 191 25.86 -16.99 -7.08
N ILE A 192 26.10 -15.71 -6.76
CA ILE A 192 25.76 -15.14 -5.45
C ILE A 192 24.24 -15.08 -5.26
N MET A 193 23.49 -14.66 -6.28
CA MET A 193 22.03 -14.59 -6.21
C MET A 193 21.38 -15.97 -6.01
N LYS A 194 21.89 -17.02 -6.66
CA LYS A 194 21.45 -18.41 -6.41
C LYS A 194 21.68 -18.85 -4.96
N LYS A 195 22.80 -18.46 -4.36
CA LYS A 195 23.08 -18.71 -2.95
C LYS A 195 22.07 -17.98 -2.05
N ILE A 196 21.84 -16.68 -2.29
CA ILE A 196 20.86 -15.84 -1.56
C ILE A 196 19.46 -16.47 -1.64
N GLN A 197 19.04 -16.89 -2.83
CA GLN A 197 17.75 -17.54 -3.03
C GLN A 197 17.63 -18.83 -2.21
N LYS A 198 18.66 -19.67 -2.24
CA LYS A 198 18.69 -20.94 -1.49
C LYS A 198 18.65 -20.71 0.03
N GLU A 199 19.33 -19.69 0.52
CA GLU A 199 19.46 -19.38 1.95
C GLU A 199 18.31 -18.51 2.45
N GLY A 200 17.48 -17.90 1.56
CA GLY A 200 16.23 -17.21 1.89
C GLY A 200 16.41 -15.92 2.69
N TYR A 201 17.40 -15.07 2.37
CA TYR A 201 17.63 -13.81 3.06
C TYR A 201 17.70 -12.61 2.09
N CYS A 202 17.31 -11.42 2.57
CA CYS A 202 17.50 -10.19 1.82
C CYS A 202 18.97 -9.75 1.90
N PRO A 203 19.69 -9.60 0.76
CA PRO A 203 21.09 -9.24 0.78
C PRO A 203 21.37 -7.81 1.21
N PHE A 204 20.37 -6.94 1.16
CA PHE A 204 20.49 -5.51 1.46
C PHE A 204 20.13 -5.15 2.90
N CYS A 205 19.44 -6.04 3.64
CA CYS A 205 19.23 -5.82 5.06
C CYS A 205 20.54 -5.81 5.84
N SER A 206 20.66 -4.90 6.80
CA SER A 206 21.90 -4.61 7.53
C SER A 206 22.52 -5.87 8.17
N GLU A 207 21.69 -6.75 8.73
CA GLU A 207 22.10 -8.01 9.37
C GLU A 207 22.69 -9.04 8.39
N ASN A 208 22.45 -8.88 7.10
CA ASN A 208 22.87 -9.84 6.06
C ASN A 208 24.01 -9.34 5.17
N THR A 209 24.45 -8.11 5.35
CA THR A 209 25.44 -7.46 4.45
C THR A 209 26.78 -8.18 4.39
N ILE A 210 27.20 -8.83 5.47
CA ILE A 210 28.45 -9.65 5.51
C ILE A 210 28.27 -10.93 4.68
N LYS A 211 27.13 -11.62 4.80
CA LYS A 211 26.82 -12.84 4.06
C LYS A 211 26.68 -12.59 2.56
N ALA A 212 26.14 -11.44 2.20
CA ALA A 212 25.90 -11.04 0.82
C ALA A 212 27.14 -10.54 0.08
N VAL A 213 28.29 -10.44 0.76
CA VAL A 213 29.56 -9.96 0.17
C VAL A 213 29.39 -8.61 -0.52
N LEU A 214 28.70 -7.68 0.13
CA LEU A 214 28.53 -6.31 -0.37
C LEU A 214 29.82 -5.50 -0.21
N MET A 215 29.95 -4.49 -1.06
CA MET A 215 31.05 -3.52 -0.95
C MET A 215 30.97 -2.77 0.38
N PRO A 216 32.09 -2.29 0.94
CA PRO A 216 32.10 -1.53 2.20
C PRO A 216 31.18 -0.31 2.16
N VAL A 217 30.70 0.09 3.34
CA VAL A 217 29.90 1.34 3.48
C VAL A 217 30.80 2.55 3.29
N ILE A 218 30.43 3.44 2.38
CA ILE A 218 31.12 4.73 2.12
C ILE A 218 30.61 5.80 3.10
N LYS A 219 29.32 5.79 3.36
CA LYS A 219 28.65 6.69 4.30
C LYS A 219 27.42 6.01 4.89
N ASP A 220 27.27 6.15 6.17
CA ASP A 220 26.13 5.63 6.93
C ASP A 220 25.27 6.78 7.43
N GLY A 221 23.97 6.69 7.21
CA GLY A 221 22.96 7.63 7.68
C GLY A 221 21.99 6.95 8.63
N LYS A 222 20.90 7.64 9.00
CA LYS A 222 19.85 7.08 9.84
C LYS A 222 18.95 6.11 9.08
N TYR A 223 18.64 6.44 7.82
CA TYR A 223 17.70 5.69 6.98
C TYR A 223 18.40 4.99 5.81
N TRP A 224 19.50 5.55 5.33
CA TRP A 224 20.21 5.06 4.15
C TRP A 224 21.69 4.87 4.43
N HIS A 225 22.27 3.83 3.82
CA HIS A 225 23.71 3.72 3.71
C HIS A 225 24.16 3.69 2.25
N ILE A 226 25.35 4.21 1.98
CA ILE A 226 25.92 4.31 0.64
C ILE A 226 27.04 3.29 0.49
N ARG A 227 27.00 2.54 -0.62
CA ARG A 227 28.03 1.58 -1.03
C ARG A 227 28.35 1.73 -2.51
N GLU A 228 29.53 1.31 -2.93
CA GLU A 228 29.78 1.11 -4.36
C GLU A 228 28.94 -0.05 -4.88
N ASN A 229 28.50 0.06 -6.15
CA ASN A 229 27.89 -1.07 -6.82
C ASN A 229 29.01 -2.04 -7.24
N ARG A 230 28.95 -3.26 -6.76
CA ARG A 230 29.94 -4.32 -7.11
C ARG A 230 29.92 -4.65 -8.60
N TRP A 231 28.78 -4.50 -9.26
CA TRP A 231 28.58 -4.74 -10.69
C TRP A 231 28.10 -3.46 -11.38
N PRO A 232 29.00 -2.47 -11.59
CA PRO A 232 28.61 -1.20 -12.18
C PRO A 232 28.14 -1.38 -13.62
N TYR A 233 27.36 -0.43 -14.12
CA TYR A 233 27.05 -0.37 -15.54
C TYR A 233 28.29 0.01 -16.35
N ASN A 234 28.35 -0.45 -17.59
CA ASN A 234 29.40 -0.06 -18.51
C ASN A 234 29.42 1.45 -18.68
N ASN A 235 30.63 2.01 -18.91
CA ASN A 235 30.86 3.43 -19.06
C ASN A 235 30.43 4.30 -17.85
N THR A 236 30.53 3.79 -16.63
CA THR A 236 30.31 4.57 -15.42
C THR A 236 31.62 4.92 -14.74
N ARG A 237 31.80 6.20 -14.38
CA ARG A 237 32.89 6.68 -13.51
C ARG A 237 32.52 6.47 -12.04
N VAL A 238 31.23 6.69 -11.72
CA VAL A 238 30.68 6.47 -10.38
C VAL A 238 29.39 5.69 -10.53
N HIS A 239 29.24 4.63 -9.77
CA HIS A 239 27.99 3.88 -9.66
C HIS A 239 27.84 3.43 -8.21
N LEU A 240 26.99 4.11 -7.48
CA LEU A 240 26.74 3.89 -6.07
C LEU A 240 25.33 3.39 -5.86
N LEU A 241 25.15 2.65 -4.76
CA LEU A 241 23.86 2.24 -4.24
C LEU A 241 23.63 2.95 -2.91
N LEU A 242 22.51 3.68 -2.81
CA LEU A 242 21.98 4.17 -1.55
C LEU A 242 20.90 3.18 -1.15
N ILE A 243 21.16 2.37 -0.15
CA ILE A 243 20.32 1.25 0.26
C ILE A 243 19.58 1.67 1.54
N HIS A 244 18.26 1.50 1.55
CA HIS A 244 17.47 1.75 2.75
C HIS A 244 17.86 0.74 3.84
N GLN A 245 18.01 1.18 5.10
CA GLN A 245 18.55 0.32 6.16
C GLN A 245 17.58 -0.77 6.60
N HIS A 246 16.27 -0.47 6.56
CA HIS A 246 15.23 -1.44 6.87
C HIS A 246 14.69 -2.07 5.59
N HIS A 247 14.26 -3.33 5.68
CA HIS A 247 13.64 -4.00 4.53
C HIS A 247 12.35 -3.28 4.14
N THR A 248 12.38 -2.67 2.97
CA THR A 248 11.29 -1.84 2.43
C THR A 248 11.22 -2.10 0.93
N GLU A 249 10.04 -2.31 0.41
CA GLU A 249 9.80 -2.64 -1.01
C GLU A 249 9.04 -1.52 -1.74
N GLU A 250 8.18 -0.79 -1.02
CA GLU A 250 7.28 0.21 -1.57
C GLU A 250 7.68 1.63 -1.15
N LEU A 251 7.45 2.62 -2.03
CA LEU A 251 7.69 4.03 -1.72
C LEU A 251 6.80 4.55 -0.58
N SER A 252 5.59 4.02 -0.47
CA SER A 252 4.62 4.36 0.57
C SER A 252 5.08 4.01 1.98
N ASP A 253 6.01 3.08 2.10
CA ASP A 253 6.52 2.61 3.38
C ASP A 253 7.69 3.47 3.90
N LEU A 254 8.16 4.44 3.08
CA LEU A 254 9.22 5.36 3.48
C LEU A 254 8.71 6.47 4.38
N GLU A 255 9.34 6.63 5.54
CA GLU A 255 9.09 7.75 6.44
C GLU A 255 9.51 9.08 5.79
N PRO A 256 8.86 10.21 6.14
CA PRO A 256 9.25 11.55 5.65
C PRO A 256 10.72 11.87 5.86
N GLY A 257 11.30 11.44 6.99
CA GLY A 257 12.72 11.61 7.30
C GLY A 257 13.66 10.87 6.34
N ALA A 258 13.23 9.72 5.79
CA ALA A 258 14.01 8.97 4.81
C ALA A 258 14.12 9.73 3.48
N TRP A 259 13.07 10.41 3.06
CA TRP A 259 13.07 11.26 1.87
C TRP A 259 13.96 12.48 2.04
N GLN A 260 13.90 13.14 3.22
CA GLN A 260 14.77 14.28 3.52
C GLN A 260 16.25 13.86 3.49
N GLU A 261 16.60 12.79 4.21
CA GLU A 261 17.99 12.30 4.25
C GLU A 261 18.48 11.88 2.87
N LEU A 262 17.63 11.25 2.02
CA LEU A 262 17.98 10.91 0.65
C LEU A 262 18.41 12.16 -0.13
N GLY A 263 17.66 13.26 -0.02
CA GLY A 263 18.00 14.54 -0.67
C GLY A 263 19.35 15.09 -0.19
N GLU A 264 19.61 15.03 1.11
CA GLU A 264 20.89 15.48 1.70
C GLU A 264 22.07 14.62 1.23
N LEU A 265 21.87 13.29 1.14
CA LEU A 265 22.88 12.35 0.65
C LEU A 265 23.19 12.55 -0.83
N LEU A 266 22.17 12.76 -1.68
CA LEU A 266 22.37 13.05 -3.11
C LEU A 266 23.18 14.32 -3.30
N LYS A 267 22.89 15.40 -2.57
CA LYS A 267 23.66 16.63 -2.59
C LYS A 267 25.10 16.41 -2.14
N TRP A 268 25.31 15.68 -1.04
CA TRP A 268 26.64 15.32 -0.58
C TRP A 268 27.46 14.52 -1.61
N LEU A 269 26.80 13.61 -2.35
CA LEU A 269 27.44 12.82 -3.41
C LEU A 269 27.85 13.72 -4.59
N GLU A 270 27.00 14.67 -4.99
CA GLU A 270 27.30 15.64 -6.04
C GLU A 270 28.56 16.44 -5.70
N GLU A 271 28.66 16.94 -4.47
CA GLU A 271 29.82 17.69 -3.96
C GLU A 271 31.07 16.80 -3.88
N LYS A 272 30.96 15.62 -3.25
CA LYS A 272 32.09 14.69 -3.03
C LYS A 272 32.73 14.23 -4.31
N TYR A 273 31.92 13.86 -5.30
CA TYR A 273 32.41 13.32 -6.57
C TYR A 273 32.56 14.39 -7.66
N LYS A 274 32.37 15.68 -7.31
CA LYS A 274 32.45 16.83 -8.23
C LYS A 274 31.65 16.58 -9.50
N VAL A 275 30.39 16.19 -9.34
CA VAL A 275 29.52 15.78 -10.44
C VAL A 275 29.01 17.00 -11.18
N ARG A 276 29.30 17.12 -12.49
CA ARG A 276 28.72 18.15 -13.37
C ARG A 276 27.43 17.71 -14.05
N GLY A 277 27.16 16.40 -14.04
CA GLY A 277 25.97 15.77 -14.59
C GLY A 277 25.98 14.28 -14.31
N GLY A 278 24.83 13.76 -14.01
CA GLY A 278 24.63 12.35 -13.67
C GLY A 278 23.13 12.03 -13.65
N ALA A 279 22.81 10.84 -13.22
CA ALA A 279 21.44 10.40 -13.01
C ALA A 279 21.33 9.65 -11.71
N PHE A 280 20.16 9.72 -11.09
CA PHE A 280 19.79 8.78 -10.06
C PHE A 280 18.43 8.17 -10.36
N GLY A 281 18.19 6.96 -9.92
CA GLY A 281 16.93 6.27 -10.11
C GLY A 281 16.68 5.26 -9.02
N MET A 282 15.43 5.16 -8.58
CA MET A 282 14.97 4.18 -7.60
C MET A 282 14.02 3.21 -8.29
N ARG A 283 14.18 1.92 -8.00
CA ARG A 283 13.21 0.90 -8.36
C ARG A 283 12.44 0.49 -7.12
N PHE A 284 11.14 0.33 -7.25
CA PHE A 284 10.23 0.01 -6.15
C PHE A 284 9.18 -1.02 -6.60
N GLY A 285 8.58 -1.69 -5.63
CA GLY A 285 7.58 -2.72 -5.89
C GLY A 285 8.18 -4.00 -6.46
N ASP A 286 7.41 -4.73 -7.23
CA ASP A 286 7.79 -6.03 -7.78
C ASP A 286 9.02 -5.93 -8.71
N PRO A 287 10.18 -6.49 -8.33
CA PRO A 287 11.41 -6.40 -9.10
C PRO A 287 11.31 -7.11 -10.45
N ARG A 288 10.38 -8.04 -10.66
CA ARG A 288 10.15 -8.71 -11.95
C ARG A 288 9.61 -7.73 -13.00
N THR A 289 8.96 -6.65 -12.57
CA THR A 289 8.37 -5.63 -13.45
C THR A 289 9.25 -4.40 -13.64
N ASN A 290 10.21 -4.16 -12.75
CA ASN A 290 11.03 -2.96 -12.75
C ASN A 290 12.51 -3.19 -13.08
N GLY A 291 12.91 -4.44 -13.34
CA GLY A 291 14.28 -4.81 -13.70
C GLY A 291 15.28 -4.76 -12.53
N ALA A 292 14.81 -4.67 -11.28
CA ALA A 292 15.67 -4.77 -10.10
C ALA A 292 16.18 -6.21 -9.92
N THR A 293 17.41 -6.37 -9.43
CA THR A 293 17.96 -7.68 -9.08
C THR A 293 17.61 -8.09 -7.65
N VAL A 294 17.31 -7.12 -6.79
CA VAL A 294 17.02 -7.32 -5.37
C VAL A 294 15.71 -6.62 -5.00
N ASN A 295 14.84 -7.34 -4.32
CA ASN A 295 13.59 -6.82 -3.78
C ASN A 295 13.85 -6.11 -2.45
N HIS A 296 14.32 -4.88 -2.53
CA HIS A 296 14.63 -3.99 -1.42
C HIS A 296 14.89 -2.58 -1.97
N LEU A 297 14.28 -1.55 -1.41
CA LEU A 297 14.42 -0.19 -1.89
C LEU A 297 15.88 0.28 -1.87
N HIS A 298 16.35 0.66 -3.03
CA HIS A 298 17.68 1.25 -3.20
C HIS A 298 17.68 2.24 -4.36
N VAL A 299 18.46 3.30 -4.21
CA VAL A 299 18.70 4.30 -5.24
C VAL A 299 20.03 4.00 -5.91
N GLN A 300 20.07 4.03 -7.22
CA GLN A 300 21.30 4.01 -8.00
C GLN A 300 21.70 5.43 -8.32
N PHE A 301 22.92 5.83 -7.94
CA PHE A 301 23.53 7.10 -8.29
C PHE A 301 24.62 6.84 -9.33
N ILE A 302 24.50 7.43 -10.52
CA ILE A 302 25.27 7.06 -11.70
C ILE A 302 25.88 8.28 -12.33
N VAL A 303 27.19 8.27 -12.57
CA VAL A 303 27.92 9.28 -13.33
C VAL A 303 28.66 8.60 -14.48
N ALA A 304 28.41 9.02 -15.71
CA ALA A 304 29.06 8.48 -16.89
C ALA A 304 30.57 8.82 -16.90
N ASN A 305 31.35 7.96 -17.53
CA ASN A 305 32.78 8.15 -17.73
C ASN A 305 33.06 8.93 -19.02
N ILE A 306 32.66 8.38 -20.15
CA ILE A 306 32.83 9.01 -21.47
C ILE A 306 31.51 9.63 -21.88
N ILE A 307 31.47 10.95 -22.05
CA ILE A 307 30.27 11.72 -22.40
C ILE A 307 30.26 12.18 -23.86
N ASP A 308 31.41 12.19 -24.54
CA ASP A 308 31.49 12.52 -25.96
C ASP A 308 30.97 11.34 -26.80
N ARG A 309 29.89 11.58 -27.52
CA ARG A 309 29.26 10.56 -28.39
C ARG A 309 30.10 10.22 -29.62
N ASN A 310 31.07 11.05 -29.97
CA ASN A 310 31.99 10.82 -31.08
C ASN A 310 33.22 10.01 -30.65
N ASP A 311 33.42 9.78 -29.35
CA ASP A 311 34.49 8.90 -28.87
C ASP A 311 34.19 7.46 -29.30
N PRO A 312 35.15 6.75 -29.95
CA PRO A 312 34.95 5.37 -30.40
C PRO A 312 34.68 4.39 -29.26
N ASN A 313 35.00 4.75 -28.02
CA ASN A 313 34.73 3.95 -26.84
C ASN A 313 33.44 4.38 -26.11
N TYR A 314 32.69 5.34 -26.65
CA TYR A 314 31.44 5.77 -26.06
C TYR A 314 30.44 4.62 -26.02
N GLN A 315 29.86 4.39 -24.84
CA GLN A 315 28.72 3.50 -24.63
C GLN A 315 27.68 4.22 -23.76
N PRO A 316 26.39 4.22 -24.17
CA PRO A 316 25.37 4.83 -23.33
C PRO A 316 25.21 4.03 -22.05
N VAL A 317 25.15 4.71 -20.91
CA VAL A 317 24.75 4.08 -19.65
C VAL A 317 23.24 3.79 -19.72
N ARG A 318 22.87 2.54 -19.58
CA ARG A 318 21.46 2.11 -19.70
C ARG A 318 20.93 1.70 -18.33
N PHE A 319 20.02 2.52 -17.80
CA PHE A 319 19.22 2.17 -16.66
C PHE A 319 17.90 1.57 -17.17
N ARG A 320 17.80 0.24 -17.11
CA ARG A 320 16.60 -0.46 -17.61
C ARG A 320 15.48 -0.40 -16.56
N VAL A 321 14.27 -0.11 -17.00
CA VAL A 321 13.03 -0.19 -16.21
C VAL A 321 12.09 -1.09 -16.98
N GLY A 322 11.76 -2.25 -16.41
CA GLY A 322 10.86 -3.24 -17.02
C GLY A 322 11.47 -4.06 -18.13
#